data_8a4e6840a7e80a87a3b140e62bd3672e
#
_entry.id   8a4e6840a7e80a87a3b140e62bd3672e
#
_cell.length_a   1.000
_cell.length_b   1.000
_cell.length_c   1.000
_cell.angle_alpha   90.00
_cell.angle_beta   90.00
_cell.angle_gamma   90.00
#
_symmetry.space_group_name_H-M   'P 1'
#
loop_
_entity.id
_entity.type
_entity.pdbx_description
1 polymer ?
#
loop_
_entity_poly.entity_id
_entity_poly.type
_entity_poly.pdbx_seq_one_letter_code
_entity_poly.pdbx_strand_id
1 'polypeptide(L)'
;MKKILYVASKNPGKINEYKKLLSPVNCRLLLQPNSIEVIENGMSFSENAIKKASEVSKLTNNYAIADDSGLCIEALNGRPGIYSSRYADNDENRIERILKELKGEENRKAFFIANVSLCDPYGKLVLDAEGACNGNILNKPRGNNGFGYDPIFEETTTRLTFAEMNQEEKDSFSHRARALDKIIPELIKIFY
;
A
#
# COMPACT_ATOMS: atom_id res chain seq x y z
N MET A 1 20.13 21.27 -7.07
CA MET A 1 19.19 20.35 -7.76
C MET A 1 18.43 19.56 -6.73
N LYS A 2 17.10 19.34 -6.92
CA LYS A 2 16.34 18.48 -6.00
C LYS A 2 16.85 17.04 -6.06
N LYS A 3 17.00 16.40 -4.90
CA LYS A 3 17.32 14.97 -4.81
C LYS A 3 16.20 14.14 -5.47
N ILE A 4 16.56 13.03 -6.08
CA ILE A 4 15.61 12.12 -6.73
C ILE A 4 15.13 11.08 -5.71
N LEU A 5 13.81 10.82 -5.71
CA LEU A 5 13.17 9.75 -4.98
C LEU A 5 12.38 8.87 -5.96
N TYR A 6 12.75 7.61 -6.08
CA TYR A 6 11.99 6.65 -6.87
C TYR A 6 10.88 6.00 -6.05
N VAL A 7 9.68 5.91 -6.63
CA VAL A 7 8.60 5.06 -6.12
C VAL A 7 8.74 3.68 -6.75
N ALA A 8 9.09 2.70 -5.94
CA ALA A 8 9.28 1.32 -6.35
C ALA A 8 7.92 0.58 -6.43
N SER A 9 7.10 0.96 -7.38
CA SER A 9 5.79 0.36 -7.64
C SER A 9 5.42 0.47 -9.11
N LYS A 10 4.76 -0.56 -9.64
CA LYS A 10 4.10 -0.56 -10.96
C LYS A 10 2.57 -0.42 -10.85
N ASN A 11 2.02 -0.40 -9.63
CA ASN A 11 0.57 -0.27 -9.40
C ASN A 11 0.12 1.20 -9.56
N PRO A 12 -0.73 1.54 -10.56
CA PRO A 12 -1.15 2.92 -10.80
C PRO A 12 -1.88 3.55 -9.61
N GLY A 13 -2.68 2.77 -8.88
CA GLY A 13 -3.39 3.25 -7.69
C GLY A 13 -2.41 3.69 -6.60
N LYS A 14 -1.44 2.85 -6.25
CA LYS A 14 -0.39 3.19 -5.29
C LYS A 14 0.42 4.41 -5.73
N ILE A 15 0.78 4.49 -7.01
CA ILE A 15 1.53 5.62 -7.57
C ILE A 15 0.77 6.93 -7.38
N ASN A 16 -0.53 6.94 -7.63
CA ASN A 16 -1.36 8.13 -7.46
C ASN A 16 -1.45 8.57 -5.99
N GLU A 17 -1.57 7.62 -5.06
CA GLU A 17 -1.54 7.91 -3.63
C GLU A 17 -0.17 8.49 -3.22
N TYR A 18 0.95 7.89 -3.65
CA TYR A 18 2.30 8.40 -3.36
C TYR A 18 2.53 9.83 -3.85
N LYS A 19 2.07 10.17 -5.07
CA LYS A 19 2.22 11.53 -5.62
C LYS A 19 1.56 12.58 -4.72
N LYS A 20 0.44 12.27 -4.10
CA LYS A 20 -0.27 13.17 -3.19
C LYS A 20 0.37 13.19 -1.81
N LEU A 21 0.54 12.03 -1.19
CA LEU A 21 1.04 11.90 0.17
C LEU A 21 2.48 12.40 0.34
N LEU A 22 3.33 12.28 -0.69
CA LEU A 22 4.70 12.78 -0.69
C LEU A 22 4.83 14.24 -1.15
N SER A 23 3.74 14.94 -1.45
CA SER A 23 3.78 16.35 -1.88
C SER A 23 4.52 17.30 -0.92
N PRO A 24 4.55 17.08 0.42
CA PRO A 24 5.33 17.92 1.32
C PRO A 24 6.85 17.72 1.21
N VAL A 25 7.31 16.62 0.60
CA VAL A 25 8.74 16.27 0.51
C VAL A 25 9.38 16.98 -0.68
N ASN A 26 10.42 17.78 -0.45
CA ASN A 26 11.10 18.54 -1.49
C ASN A 26 12.02 17.68 -2.37
N CYS A 27 11.46 16.74 -3.10
CA CYS A 27 12.18 15.82 -3.98
C CYS A 27 11.68 15.92 -5.43
N ARG A 28 12.47 15.34 -6.35
CA ARG A 28 11.98 14.98 -7.70
C ARG A 28 11.50 13.53 -7.65
N LEU A 29 10.19 13.36 -7.59
CA LEU A 29 9.56 12.03 -7.56
C LEU A 29 9.59 11.41 -8.95
N LEU A 30 10.16 10.21 -9.07
CA LEU A 30 10.19 9.42 -10.30
C LEU A 30 9.59 8.02 -10.02
N LEU A 31 9.12 7.38 -11.08
CA LEU A 31 8.66 6.00 -11.01
C LEU A 31 9.81 5.04 -11.31
N GLN A 32 9.77 3.85 -10.73
CA GLN A 32 10.76 2.83 -11.09
C GLN A 32 10.75 2.57 -12.60
N PRO A 33 11.92 2.40 -13.24
CA PRO A 33 12.00 2.01 -14.63
C PRO A 33 11.27 0.70 -14.91
N ASN A 34 10.61 0.60 -16.07
CA ASN A 34 9.86 -0.60 -16.47
C ASN A 34 10.72 -1.86 -16.58
N SER A 35 12.03 -1.69 -16.85
CA SER A 35 13.02 -2.76 -16.92
C SER A 35 13.34 -3.40 -15.57
N ILE A 36 12.98 -2.75 -14.46
CA ILE A 36 13.23 -3.30 -13.12
C ILE A 36 12.03 -4.14 -12.70
N GLU A 37 12.29 -5.43 -12.44
CA GLU A 37 11.33 -6.34 -11.83
C GLU A 37 11.88 -6.84 -10.51
N VAL A 38 11.11 -6.67 -9.45
CA VAL A 38 11.46 -7.16 -8.12
C VAL A 38 10.54 -8.32 -7.75
N ILE A 39 11.13 -9.45 -7.45
CA ILE A 39 10.39 -10.64 -7.02
C ILE A 39 10.04 -10.50 -5.54
N GLU A 40 8.74 -10.39 -5.24
CA GLU A 40 8.20 -10.32 -3.89
C GLU A 40 8.05 -11.74 -3.32
N ASN A 41 9.11 -12.24 -2.69
CA ASN A 41 9.16 -13.56 -2.06
C ASN A 41 9.47 -13.51 -0.56
N GLY A 42 9.32 -12.34 0.06
CA GLY A 42 9.38 -12.16 1.51
C GLY A 42 8.19 -12.79 2.24
N MET A 43 8.39 -13.09 3.51
CA MET A 43 7.38 -13.71 4.37
C MET A 43 6.53 -12.67 5.13
N SER A 44 6.83 -11.39 4.96
CA SER A 44 6.12 -10.26 5.59
C SER A 44 6.01 -9.08 4.62
N PHE A 45 5.10 -8.15 4.93
CA PHE A 45 4.97 -6.89 4.19
C PHE A 45 6.26 -6.06 4.29
N SER A 46 6.90 -6.01 5.46
CA SER A 46 8.17 -5.31 5.65
C SER A 46 9.28 -5.87 4.78
N GLU A 47 9.48 -7.20 4.76
CA GLU A 47 10.51 -7.81 3.92
C GLU A 47 10.31 -7.50 2.44
N ASN A 48 9.07 -7.57 1.94
CA ASN A 48 8.78 -7.24 0.54
C ASN A 48 8.98 -5.75 0.24
N ALA A 49 8.57 -4.84 1.13
CA ALA A 49 8.77 -3.40 0.97
C ALA A 49 10.27 -3.05 0.96
N ILE A 50 11.04 -3.55 1.94
CA ILE A 50 12.50 -3.36 2.01
C ILE A 50 13.17 -3.88 0.74
N LYS A 51 12.82 -5.08 0.31
CA LYS A 51 13.39 -5.69 -0.89
C LYS A 51 13.15 -4.83 -2.13
N LYS A 52 11.91 -4.37 -2.36
CA LYS A 52 11.58 -3.49 -3.49
C LYS A 52 12.37 -2.18 -3.43
N ALA A 53 12.36 -1.49 -2.28
CA ALA A 53 13.10 -0.25 -2.12
C ALA A 53 14.60 -0.44 -2.33
N SER A 54 15.20 -1.49 -1.75
CA SER A 54 16.63 -1.79 -1.87
C SER A 54 17.05 -2.10 -3.30
N GLU A 55 16.32 -2.94 -4.03
CA GLU A 55 16.68 -3.29 -5.40
C GLU A 55 16.54 -2.09 -6.34
N VAL A 56 15.45 -1.33 -6.25
CA VAL A 56 15.25 -0.13 -7.08
C VAL A 56 16.28 0.95 -6.75
N SER A 57 16.60 1.18 -5.48
CA SER A 57 17.59 2.19 -5.09
C SER A 57 18.98 1.89 -5.63
N LYS A 58 19.45 0.63 -5.54
CA LYS A 58 20.75 0.20 -6.09
C LYS A 58 20.82 0.36 -7.60
N LEU A 59 19.77 -0.11 -8.31
CA LEU A 59 19.74 -0.09 -9.77
C LEU A 59 19.63 1.33 -10.34
N THR A 60 19.01 2.24 -9.59
CA THR A 60 18.89 3.66 -10.02
C THR A 60 19.96 4.56 -9.45
N ASN A 61 20.77 4.08 -8.49
CA ASN A 61 21.74 4.87 -7.72
C ASN A 61 21.12 6.12 -7.08
N ASN A 62 19.88 5.99 -6.59
CA ASN A 62 19.09 7.05 -5.94
C ASN A 62 18.31 6.48 -4.77
N TYR A 63 17.75 7.36 -3.94
CA TYR A 63 16.78 6.92 -2.94
C TYR A 63 15.56 6.27 -3.59
N ALA A 64 15.07 5.21 -2.99
CA ALA A 64 13.81 4.58 -3.40
C ALA A 64 12.92 4.29 -2.20
N ILE A 65 11.63 4.56 -2.37
CA ILE A 65 10.56 4.26 -1.43
C ILE A 65 9.65 3.18 -2.03
N ALA A 66 9.29 2.22 -1.23
CA ALA A 66 8.35 1.16 -1.61
C ALA A 66 7.35 0.90 -0.50
N ASP A 67 6.17 0.39 -0.85
CA ASP A 67 5.30 -0.28 0.11
C ASP A 67 4.99 -1.70 -0.33
N ASP A 68 4.80 -2.58 0.63
CA ASP A 68 3.98 -3.76 0.45
C ASP A 68 2.76 -3.66 1.34
N SER A 69 1.59 -4.06 0.82
CA SER A 69 0.32 -3.85 1.49
C SER A 69 -0.70 -4.89 1.10
N GLY A 70 -1.64 -5.15 1.99
CA GLY A 70 -2.68 -6.11 1.73
C GLY A 70 -3.85 -6.02 2.69
N LEU A 71 -4.89 -6.75 2.33
CA LEU A 71 -6.08 -6.97 3.13
C LEU A 71 -5.88 -8.20 4.01
N CYS A 72 -6.12 -8.06 5.31
CA CYS A 72 -6.12 -9.17 6.26
C CYS A 72 -7.52 -9.31 6.86
N ILE A 73 -8.08 -10.52 6.82
CA ILE A 73 -9.45 -10.82 7.28
C ILE A 73 -9.38 -11.82 8.43
N GLU A 74 -9.95 -11.47 9.58
CA GLU A 74 -9.87 -12.30 10.80
C GLU A 74 -10.42 -13.71 10.56
N ALA A 75 -11.64 -13.83 10.01
CA ALA A 75 -12.29 -15.11 9.74
C ALA A 75 -11.52 -16.00 8.74
N LEU A 76 -10.60 -15.41 7.97
CA LEU A 76 -9.76 -16.13 7.04
C LEU A 76 -8.32 -16.32 7.55
N ASN A 77 -8.09 -16.18 8.87
CA ASN A 77 -6.78 -16.29 9.51
C ASN A 77 -5.73 -15.34 8.88
N GLY A 78 -6.13 -14.11 8.60
CA GLY A 78 -5.28 -13.08 8.02
C GLY A 78 -5.12 -13.15 6.49
N ARG A 79 -5.73 -14.14 5.81
CA ARG A 79 -5.72 -14.17 4.34
C ARG A 79 -6.60 -13.05 3.75
N PRO A 80 -6.29 -12.54 2.57
CA PRO A 80 -5.18 -12.88 1.67
C PRO A 80 -3.79 -12.41 2.12
N GLY A 81 -3.67 -11.40 3.02
CA GLY A 81 -2.38 -10.95 3.55
C GLY A 81 -1.41 -10.50 2.47
N ILE A 82 -0.15 -10.96 2.52
CA ILE A 82 0.91 -10.67 1.52
C ILE A 82 0.57 -11.18 0.10
N TYR A 83 -0.45 -12.01 -0.03
CA TYR A 83 -0.92 -12.52 -1.32
C TYR A 83 -2.06 -11.68 -1.92
N SER A 84 -2.40 -10.53 -1.34
CA SER A 84 -3.55 -9.71 -1.75
C SER A 84 -3.59 -9.40 -3.25
N SER A 85 -2.47 -9.01 -3.83
CA SER A 85 -2.39 -8.70 -5.28
C SER A 85 -2.44 -9.94 -6.18
N ARG A 86 -2.16 -11.12 -5.64
CA ARG A 86 -2.08 -12.40 -6.35
C ARG A 86 -3.23 -13.36 -6.00
N TYR A 87 -4.23 -12.88 -5.26
CA TYR A 87 -5.32 -13.73 -4.77
C TYR A 87 -6.26 -14.19 -5.88
N ALA A 88 -6.35 -13.44 -6.98
CA ALA A 88 -6.94 -13.82 -8.27
C ALA A 88 -6.40 -12.90 -9.37
N ASP A 89 -6.81 -13.12 -10.62
CA ASP A 89 -6.23 -12.49 -11.81
C ASP A 89 -6.51 -11.00 -11.92
N ASN A 90 -7.66 -10.54 -11.44
CA ASN A 90 -8.09 -9.14 -11.46
C ASN A 90 -8.86 -8.77 -10.19
N ASP A 91 -9.16 -7.49 -10.02
CA ASP A 91 -9.81 -6.97 -8.80
C ASP A 91 -11.23 -7.52 -8.61
N GLU A 92 -12.00 -7.69 -9.68
CA GLU A 92 -13.35 -8.27 -9.63
C GLU A 92 -13.31 -9.71 -9.12
N ASN A 93 -12.43 -10.53 -9.67
CA ASN A 93 -12.24 -11.93 -9.26
C ASN A 93 -11.71 -12.04 -7.82
N ARG A 94 -10.87 -11.09 -7.38
CA ARG A 94 -10.39 -11.02 -5.98
C ARG A 94 -11.54 -10.74 -5.03
N ILE A 95 -12.39 -9.77 -5.35
CA ILE A 95 -13.58 -9.42 -4.57
C ILE A 95 -14.55 -10.60 -4.51
N GLU A 96 -14.88 -11.19 -5.66
CA GLU A 96 -15.78 -12.35 -5.73
C GLU A 96 -15.28 -13.52 -4.88
N ARG A 97 -13.99 -13.82 -4.97
CA ARG A 97 -13.37 -14.87 -4.17
C ARG A 97 -13.52 -14.62 -2.68
N ILE A 98 -13.23 -13.41 -2.20
CA ILE A 98 -13.39 -13.04 -0.78
C ILE A 98 -14.85 -13.19 -0.35
N LEU A 99 -15.78 -12.66 -1.13
CA LEU A 99 -17.22 -12.75 -0.80
C LEU A 99 -17.70 -14.20 -0.76
N LYS A 100 -17.20 -15.06 -1.64
CA LYS A 100 -17.50 -16.50 -1.64
C LYS A 100 -16.91 -17.22 -0.42
N GLU A 101 -15.67 -16.94 -0.07
CA GLU A 101 -15.00 -17.56 1.10
C GLU A 101 -15.63 -17.12 2.43
N LEU A 102 -16.22 -15.92 2.47
CA LEU A 102 -16.94 -15.39 3.65
C LEU A 102 -18.45 -15.66 3.64
N LYS A 103 -18.93 -16.53 2.75
CA LYS A 103 -20.38 -16.85 2.69
C LYS A 103 -20.82 -17.59 3.97
N GLY A 104 -21.78 -17.00 4.69
CA GLY A 104 -22.28 -17.53 5.97
C GLY A 104 -21.41 -17.18 7.17
N GLU A 105 -20.31 -16.46 6.97
CA GLU A 105 -19.43 -16.01 8.06
C GLU A 105 -19.95 -14.69 8.67
N GLU A 106 -20.14 -14.68 9.99
CA GLU A 106 -20.60 -13.50 10.73
C GLU A 106 -19.46 -12.55 11.09
N ASN A 107 -18.25 -13.08 11.34
CA ASN A 107 -17.08 -12.28 11.60
C ASN A 107 -16.54 -11.68 10.30
N ARG A 108 -16.88 -10.44 10.06
CA ARG A 108 -16.46 -9.68 8.87
C ARG A 108 -15.28 -8.74 9.12
N LYS A 109 -14.71 -8.79 10.34
CA LYS A 109 -13.60 -7.90 10.71
C LYS A 109 -12.39 -8.11 9.82
N ALA A 110 -11.84 -6.99 9.37
CA ALA A 110 -10.68 -6.96 8.50
C ALA A 110 -9.84 -5.71 8.79
N PHE A 111 -8.60 -5.72 8.32
CA PHE A 111 -7.78 -4.53 8.29
C PHE A 111 -6.93 -4.51 7.02
N PHE A 112 -6.75 -3.33 6.48
CA PHE A 112 -5.65 -3.09 5.54
C PHE A 112 -4.39 -2.77 6.32
N ILE A 113 -3.26 -3.27 5.84
CA ILE A 113 -1.94 -2.98 6.36
C ILE A 113 -1.02 -2.57 5.22
N ALA A 114 -0.13 -1.61 5.46
CA ALA A 114 1.00 -1.30 4.60
C ALA A 114 2.25 -1.16 5.43
N ASN A 115 3.33 -1.74 4.96
CA ASN A 115 4.68 -1.38 5.39
C ASN A 115 5.32 -0.52 4.31
N VAL A 116 5.86 0.63 4.68
CA VAL A 116 6.55 1.57 3.80
C VAL A 116 8.01 1.66 4.19
N SER A 117 8.92 1.40 3.25
CA SER A 117 10.37 1.39 3.48
C SER A 117 11.07 2.34 2.52
N LEU A 118 12.04 3.11 3.03
CA LEU A 118 12.98 3.94 2.27
C LEU A 118 14.37 3.32 2.30
N CYS A 119 14.99 3.15 1.15
CA CYS A 119 16.40 2.78 1.04
C CYS A 119 17.23 3.89 0.40
N ASP A 120 18.49 4.02 0.85
CA ASP A 120 19.48 4.91 0.28
C ASP A 120 20.03 4.38 -1.07
N PRO A 121 20.86 5.14 -1.82
CA PRO A 121 21.41 4.71 -3.11
C PRO A 121 22.23 3.41 -3.06
N TYR A 122 22.67 3.00 -1.88
CA TYR A 122 23.42 1.75 -1.68
C TYR A 122 22.52 0.56 -1.34
N GLY A 123 21.20 0.80 -1.26
CA GLY A 123 20.19 -0.22 -0.90
C GLY A 123 20.06 -0.49 0.59
N LYS A 124 20.68 0.36 1.43
CA LYS A 124 20.56 0.26 2.88
C LYS A 124 19.23 0.85 3.34
N LEU A 125 18.52 0.12 4.20
CA LEU A 125 17.31 0.62 4.83
C LEU A 125 17.59 1.86 5.68
N VAL A 126 16.84 2.93 5.45
CA VAL A 126 16.93 4.21 6.15
C VAL A 126 15.71 4.46 7.03
N LEU A 127 14.52 4.24 6.49
CA LEU A 127 13.25 4.40 7.21
C LEU A 127 12.36 3.20 6.92
N ASP A 128 11.59 2.81 7.92
CA ASP A 128 10.58 1.76 7.83
C ASP A 128 9.42 2.08 8.76
N ALA A 129 8.20 1.96 8.26
CA ALA A 129 7.00 2.19 9.07
C ALA A 129 5.81 1.37 8.57
N GLU A 130 5.05 0.89 9.53
CA GLU A 130 3.79 0.21 9.28
C GLU A 130 2.60 1.11 9.60
N GLY A 131 1.55 1.03 8.78
CA GLY A 131 0.27 1.65 9.03
C GLY A 131 -0.85 0.66 8.78
N ALA A 132 -1.89 0.72 9.60
CA ALA A 132 -3.06 -0.14 9.47
C ALA A 132 -4.35 0.68 9.52
N CYS A 133 -5.38 0.19 8.83
CA CYS A 133 -6.73 0.74 8.86
C CYS A 133 -7.72 -0.38 9.12
N ASN A 134 -8.47 -0.28 10.21
CA ASN A 134 -9.48 -1.27 10.59
C ASN A 134 -10.79 -1.06 9.82
N GLY A 135 -11.45 -2.15 9.51
CA GLY A 135 -12.71 -2.13 8.78
C GLY A 135 -13.45 -3.46 8.86
N ASN A 136 -14.50 -3.54 8.05
CA ASN A 136 -15.28 -4.76 7.87
C ASN A 136 -15.47 -5.05 6.38
N ILE A 137 -15.54 -6.34 6.03
CA ILE A 137 -15.87 -6.74 4.67
C ILE A 137 -17.39 -6.77 4.49
N LEU A 138 -17.87 -6.02 3.52
CA LEU A 138 -19.30 -6.00 3.16
C LEU A 138 -19.72 -7.29 2.45
N ASN A 139 -21.04 -7.51 2.39
CA ASN A 139 -21.60 -8.63 1.64
C ASN A 139 -21.70 -8.37 0.12
N LYS A 140 -21.59 -7.11 -0.29
CA LYS A 140 -21.62 -6.67 -1.69
C LYS A 140 -20.81 -5.38 -1.86
N PRO A 141 -20.23 -5.13 -3.04
CA PRO A 141 -19.51 -3.90 -3.33
C PRO A 141 -20.38 -2.64 -3.20
N ARG A 142 -19.75 -1.54 -2.74
CA ARG A 142 -20.30 -0.17 -2.76
C ARG A 142 -19.22 0.80 -3.22
N GLY A 143 -19.59 1.81 -4.00
CA GLY A 143 -18.69 2.81 -4.56
C GLY A 143 -17.91 2.33 -5.78
N ASN A 144 -17.24 3.28 -6.46
CA ASN A 144 -16.55 3.01 -7.72
C ASN A 144 -15.15 3.63 -7.78
N ASN A 145 -14.68 4.26 -6.68
CA ASN A 145 -13.35 4.85 -6.61
C ASN A 145 -12.31 3.80 -6.16
N GLY A 146 -11.04 4.18 -6.26
CA GLY A 146 -9.94 3.39 -5.72
C GLY A 146 -9.57 2.18 -6.59
N PHE A 147 -9.11 1.10 -5.94
CA PHE A 147 -8.63 -0.13 -6.60
C PHE A 147 -8.67 -1.32 -5.63
N GLY A 148 -8.45 -2.51 -6.16
CA GLY A 148 -8.36 -3.72 -5.35
C GLY A 148 -9.63 -4.04 -4.58
N TYR A 149 -9.53 -4.15 -3.28
CA TYR A 149 -10.64 -4.51 -2.40
C TYR A 149 -11.43 -3.31 -1.85
N ASP A 150 -11.11 -2.09 -2.30
CA ASP A 150 -11.74 -0.85 -1.83
C ASP A 150 -13.28 -0.90 -1.83
N PRO A 151 -13.97 -1.50 -2.84
CA PRO A 151 -15.42 -1.55 -2.87
C PRO A 151 -16.09 -2.42 -1.80
N ILE A 152 -15.35 -3.34 -1.18
CA ILE A 152 -15.89 -4.24 -0.15
C ILE A 152 -15.34 -3.97 1.25
N PHE A 153 -14.41 -3.03 1.41
CA PHE A 153 -13.81 -2.68 2.68
C PHE A 153 -14.44 -1.41 3.25
N GLU A 154 -15.30 -1.55 4.26
CA GLU A 154 -15.93 -0.46 5.01
C GLU A 154 -15.04 -0.05 6.17
N GLU A 155 -14.58 1.22 6.20
CA GLU A 155 -13.80 1.78 7.30
C GLU A 155 -14.68 1.96 8.55
N THR A 156 -14.16 1.63 9.74
CA THR A 156 -14.95 1.52 10.98
C THR A 156 -15.54 2.83 11.47
N THR A 157 -14.84 3.94 11.28
CA THR A 157 -15.23 5.26 11.82
C THR A 157 -16.26 5.94 10.93
N THR A 158 -15.97 6.00 9.64
CA THR A 158 -16.79 6.71 8.64
C THR A 158 -17.97 5.90 8.15
N ARG A 159 -17.91 4.57 8.24
CA ARG A 159 -18.87 3.62 7.69
C ARG A 159 -19.02 3.71 6.16
N LEU A 160 -18.03 4.33 5.52
CA LEU A 160 -17.87 4.37 4.07
C LEU A 160 -16.88 3.30 3.62
N THR A 161 -17.09 2.74 2.43
CA THR A 161 -16.04 1.95 1.79
C THR A 161 -14.95 2.89 1.24
N PHE A 162 -13.73 2.37 1.09
CA PHE A 162 -12.68 3.15 0.41
C PHE A 162 -13.07 3.55 -1.01
N ALA A 163 -13.97 2.80 -1.66
CA ALA A 163 -14.48 3.14 -2.99
C ALA A 163 -15.62 4.16 -2.98
N GLU A 164 -16.24 4.44 -1.84
CA GLU A 164 -17.19 5.55 -1.67
C GLU A 164 -16.49 6.87 -1.30
N MET A 165 -15.26 6.80 -0.78
CA MET A 165 -14.45 7.96 -0.43
C MET A 165 -13.88 8.63 -1.68
N ASN A 166 -13.77 9.97 -1.64
CA ASN A 166 -12.85 10.66 -2.52
C ASN A 166 -11.40 10.45 -2.05
N GLN A 167 -10.42 10.90 -2.86
CA GLN A 167 -9.01 10.62 -2.54
C GLN A 167 -8.55 11.31 -1.24
N GLU A 168 -9.03 12.52 -0.95
CA GLU A 168 -8.63 13.26 0.26
C GLU A 168 -9.18 12.59 1.53
N GLU A 169 -10.43 12.11 1.46
CA GLU A 169 -11.04 11.32 2.53
C GLU A 169 -10.25 10.02 2.76
N LYS A 170 -9.96 9.27 1.68
CA LYS A 170 -9.18 8.03 1.78
C LYS A 170 -7.78 8.27 2.35
N ASP A 171 -7.11 9.34 1.94
CA ASP A 171 -5.78 9.72 2.43
C ASP A 171 -5.78 10.04 3.94
N SER A 172 -6.93 10.44 4.52
CA SER A 172 -7.06 10.68 5.97
C SER A 172 -7.18 9.40 6.81
N PHE A 173 -7.58 8.28 6.21
CA PHE A 173 -7.87 7.04 6.94
C PHE A 173 -7.00 5.86 6.51
N SER A 174 -6.42 5.90 5.30
CA SER A 174 -5.79 4.73 4.71
C SER A 174 -4.55 4.25 5.46
N HIS A 175 -4.33 2.96 5.39
CA HIS A 175 -3.16 2.27 5.93
C HIS A 175 -1.83 2.86 5.40
N ARG A 176 -1.78 3.21 4.10
CA ARG A 176 -0.59 3.80 3.46
C ARG A 176 -0.34 5.22 3.95
N ALA A 177 -1.37 6.04 4.09
CA ALA A 177 -1.25 7.38 4.66
C ALA A 177 -0.69 7.31 6.09
N ARG A 178 -1.26 6.46 6.93
CA ARG A 178 -0.80 6.25 8.31
C ARG A 178 0.65 5.75 8.41
N ALA A 179 1.11 4.94 7.46
CA ALA A 179 2.50 4.53 7.41
C ALA A 179 3.41 5.70 7.00
N LEU A 180 3.03 6.45 5.96
CA LEU A 180 3.78 7.60 5.47
C LEU A 180 3.84 8.74 6.49
N ASP A 181 2.77 9.05 7.20
CA ASP A 181 2.73 10.08 8.24
C ASP A 181 3.82 9.87 9.30
N LYS A 182 4.16 8.63 9.60
CA LYS A 182 5.22 8.29 10.56
C LYS A 182 6.63 8.62 10.05
N ILE A 183 6.86 8.61 8.75
CA ILE A 183 8.20 8.81 8.16
C ILE A 183 8.36 10.14 7.41
N ILE A 184 7.28 10.83 7.05
CA ILE A 184 7.33 12.12 6.35
C ILE A 184 8.22 13.15 7.07
N PRO A 185 8.19 13.33 8.41
CA PRO A 185 9.08 14.26 9.09
C PRO A 185 10.57 13.99 8.82
N GLU A 186 10.96 12.73 8.81
CA GLU A 186 12.34 12.33 8.51
C GLU A 186 12.65 12.40 7.00
N LEU A 187 11.69 12.06 6.15
CA LEU A 187 11.83 12.25 4.70
C LEU A 187 12.10 13.72 4.36
N ILE A 188 11.38 14.67 4.97
CA ILE A 188 11.61 16.10 4.77
C ILE A 188 13.04 16.47 5.12
N LYS A 189 13.61 15.97 6.23
CA LYS A 189 15.00 16.23 6.63
C LYS A 189 16.03 15.66 5.63
N ILE A 190 15.78 14.45 5.13
CA ILE A 190 16.66 13.78 4.15
C ILE A 190 16.66 14.53 2.81
N PHE A 191 15.53 15.08 2.39
CA PHE A 191 15.34 15.72 1.09
C PHE A 191 15.37 17.26 1.13
N TYR A 192 15.69 17.83 2.28
CA TYR A 192 15.90 19.29 2.46
C TYR A 192 17.05 19.86 1.66
#